data_c4d4a54246ddbfa1ef010a1d28486e19
#
_entry.id   c4d4a54246ddbfa1ef010a1d28486e19
#
_cell.length_a   1.000
_cell.length_b   1.000
_cell.length_c   1.000
_cell.angle_alpha   90.00
_cell.angle_beta   90.00
_cell.angle_gamma   90.00
#
_symmetry.space_group_name_H-M   'P 1'
#
loop_
_entity.id
_entity.type
_entity.pdbx_description
1 polymer ?
#
loop_
_entity_poly.entity_id
_entity_poly.type
_entity_poly.pdbx_seq_one_letter_code
_entity_poly.pdbx_strand_id
1 'polypeptide(L)'
;MAYSKQGWIEKVFGHKYAIDAKRLGDDSLLAWSNLGYWHNQYDDYPQACQSLADQIAASIQLKQSDHVLDLGCGQGASLLHWLRYYQIQQLSAVELQSEYAKRIQKQLAQVQIHCGSFLNLNALQLLNLFDVVLCIDAAYHSDLNSFLNSTSLV
;
A
#
# COMPACT_ATOMS: atom_id res chain seq x y z
N MET A 1 27.89 13.96 -12.98
CA MET A 1 26.94 12.97 -12.44
C MET A 1 25.86 12.73 -13.48
N ALA A 2 25.87 11.58 -14.12
CA ALA A 2 24.89 11.25 -15.15
C ALA A 2 23.59 10.81 -14.47
N TYR A 3 22.54 11.63 -14.56
CA TYR A 3 21.19 11.18 -14.24
C TYR A 3 20.83 10.04 -15.19
N SER A 4 20.43 8.87 -14.67
CA SER A 4 19.96 7.79 -15.52
C SER A 4 18.74 8.29 -16.32
N LYS A 5 18.63 7.90 -17.59
CA LYS A 5 17.46 8.25 -18.45
C LYS A 5 16.13 7.89 -17.78
N GLN A 6 16.11 6.84 -16.96
CA GLN A 6 14.95 6.37 -16.22
C GLN A 6 14.49 7.37 -15.14
N GLY A 7 15.40 7.95 -14.37
CA GLY A 7 15.07 8.95 -13.36
C GLY A 7 14.55 10.29 -13.93
N TRP A 8 14.92 10.62 -15.17
CA TRP A 8 14.38 11.81 -15.85
C TRP A 8 12.96 11.57 -16.37
N ILE A 9 12.69 10.38 -16.94
CA ILE A 9 11.37 9.98 -17.42
C ILE A 9 10.37 9.95 -16.26
N GLU A 10 10.74 9.37 -15.12
CA GLU A 10 9.90 9.33 -13.91
C GLU A 10 9.60 10.74 -13.38
N LYS A 11 10.55 11.64 -13.44
CA LYS A 11 10.38 13.03 -13.00
C LYS A 11 9.45 13.84 -13.90
N VAL A 12 9.38 13.51 -15.19
CA VAL A 12 8.56 14.24 -16.18
C VAL A 12 7.18 13.61 -16.36
N PHE A 13 7.06 12.27 -16.30
CA PHE A 13 5.83 11.54 -16.59
C PHE A 13 5.20 10.87 -15.36
N GLY A 14 5.79 11.03 -14.17
CA GLY A 14 5.40 10.34 -12.94
C GLY A 14 5.85 8.88 -12.90
N HIS A 15 5.63 8.23 -11.76
CA HIS A 15 5.95 6.82 -11.58
C HIS A 15 4.94 5.96 -12.36
N LYS A 16 5.41 4.92 -13.07
CA LYS A 16 4.55 4.05 -13.92
C LYS A 16 3.41 3.35 -13.17
N TYR A 17 3.51 3.27 -11.86
CA TYR A 17 2.49 2.66 -10.98
C TYR A 17 1.64 3.70 -10.26
N ALA A 18 1.88 5.00 -10.50
CA ALA A 18 1.13 6.05 -9.82
C ALA A 18 -0.29 6.16 -10.39
N ILE A 19 -1.27 6.08 -9.50
CA ILE A 19 -2.67 6.39 -9.81
C ILE A 19 -2.90 7.87 -9.52
N ASP A 20 -3.45 8.60 -10.48
CA ASP A 20 -3.91 9.98 -10.28
C ASP A 20 -5.28 9.96 -9.60
N ALA A 21 -5.26 9.72 -8.28
CA ALA A 21 -6.46 9.58 -7.46
C ALA A 21 -7.37 10.82 -7.54
N LYS A 22 -6.78 12.01 -7.67
CA LYS A 22 -7.53 13.25 -7.78
C LYS A 22 -8.42 13.29 -9.02
N ARG A 23 -7.94 12.78 -10.17
CA ARG A 23 -8.76 12.67 -11.39
C ARG A 23 -9.88 11.66 -11.25
N LEU A 24 -9.75 10.73 -10.31
CA LEU A 24 -10.75 9.71 -10.00
C LEU A 24 -11.70 10.15 -8.87
N GLY A 25 -11.56 11.38 -8.37
CA GLY A 25 -12.44 11.95 -7.36
C GLY A 25 -11.95 11.80 -5.92
N ASP A 26 -10.70 11.35 -5.70
CA ASP A 26 -10.07 11.31 -4.38
C ASP A 26 -8.98 12.37 -4.28
N ASP A 27 -9.30 13.52 -3.71
CA ASP A 27 -8.36 14.62 -3.43
C ASP A 27 -7.81 14.61 -2.00
N SER A 28 -8.00 13.51 -1.28
CA SER A 28 -7.52 13.32 0.08
C SER A 28 -5.99 13.39 0.15
N LEU A 29 -5.47 13.84 1.28
CA LEU A 29 -4.02 13.88 1.52
C LEU A 29 -3.38 12.48 1.51
N LEU A 30 -4.11 11.49 2.04
CA LEU A 30 -3.81 10.06 1.94
C LEU A 30 -4.89 9.43 1.07
N ALA A 31 -4.70 9.49 -0.24
CA ALA A 31 -5.66 9.01 -1.22
C ALA A 31 -5.57 7.50 -1.45
N TRP A 32 -6.64 6.94 -1.96
CA TRP A 32 -6.66 5.55 -2.42
C TRP A 32 -5.82 5.34 -3.69
N SER A 33 -5.29 4.15 -3.87
CA SER A 33 -4.43 3.80 -5.02
C SER A 33 -4.68 2.38 -5.53
N ASN A 34 -5.85 1.81 -5.28
CA ASN A 34 -6.25 0.53 -5.85
C ASN A 34 -7.36 0.70 -6.90
N LEU A 35 -7.74 -0.37 -7.60
CA LEU A 35 -8.72 -0.34 -8.68
C LEU A 35 -10.17 -0.43 -8.18
N GLY A 36 -10.36 -0.72 -6.89
CA GLY A 36 -11.66 -0.78 -6.25
C GLY A 36 -12.46 -2.06 -6.54
N TYR A 37 -13.42 -2.32 -5.67
CA TYR A 37 -14.48 -3.31 -5.88
C TYR A 37 -15.81 -2.57 -6.03
N TRP A 38 -16.31 -2.50 -7.25
CA TRP A 38 -17.47 -1.72 -7.65
C TRP A 38 -18.75 -2.56 -7.51
N HIS A 39 -19.61 -2.19 -6.58
CA HIS A 39 -20.89 -2.89 -6.37
C HIS A 39 -21.93 -2.48 -7.40
N ASN A 40 -21.92 -1.20 -7.79
CA ASN A 40 -22.85 -0.64 -8.76
C ASN A 40 -22.29 0.66 -9.39
N GLN A 41 -23.04 1.19 -10.36
CA GLN A 41 -22.65 2.41 -11.10
C GLN A 41 -22.69 3.73 -10.30
N TYR A 42 -23.16 3.69 -9.07
CA TYR A 42 -23.26 4.86 -8.19
C TYR A 42 -22.12 4.95 -7.18
N ASP A 43 -21.29 3.90 -7.07
CA ASP A 43 -20.12 3.95 -6.21
C ASP A 43 -19.15 5.03 -6.73
N ASP A 44 -18.61 5.83 -5.84
CA ASP A 44 -17.47 6.66 -6.17
C ASP A 44 -16.15 5.90 -6.01
N TYR A 45 -15.06 6.45 -6.53
CA TYR A 45 -13.76 5.79 -6.51
C TYR A 45 -13.27 5.47 -5.08
N PRO A 46 -13.31 6.40 -4.10
CA PRO A 46 -12.94 6.09 -2.72
C PRO A 46 -13.78 4.97 -2.11
N GLN A 47 -15.09 4.93 -2.35
CA GLN A 47 -15.99 3.88 -1.84
C GLN A 47 -15.65 2.52 -2.45
N ALA A 48 -15.41 2.46 -3.76
CA ALA A 48 -15.01 1.22 -4.42
C ALA A 48 -13.65 0.71 -3.91
N CYS A 49 -12.68 1.61 -3.68
CA CYS A 49 -11.38 1.26 -3.11
C CYS A 49 -11.49 0.72 -1.68
N GLN A 50 -12.29 1.35 -0.86
CA GLN A 50 -12.58 0.89 0.50
C GLN A 50 -13.27 -0.47 0.47
N SER A 51 -14.24 -0.66 -0.41
CA SER A 51 -14.96 -1.94 -0.56
C SER A 51 -14.01 -3.09 -0.91
N LEU A 52 -13.00 -2.87 -1.76
CA LEU A 52 -11.97 -3.87 -2.04
C LEU A 52 -11.17 -4.22 -0.79
N ALA A 53 -10.74 -3.22 -0.04
CA ALA A 53 -10.02 -3.43 1.21
C ALA A 53 -10.85 -4.22 2.23
N ASP A 54 -12.14 -3.89 2.37
CA ASP A 54 -13.08 -4.58 3.27
C ASP A 54 -13.32 -6.04 2.85
N GLN A 55 -13.42 -6.34 1.55
CA GLN A 55 -13.53 -7.71 1.05
C GLN A 55 -12.30 -8.54 1.41
N ILE A 56 -11.11 -7.98 1.27
CA ILE A 56 -9.87 -8.66 1.62
C ILE A 56 -9.82 -8.90 3.14
N ALA A 57 -10.08 -7.87 3.95
CA ALA A 57 -10.09 -7.98 5.40
C ALA A 57 -11.10 -9.02 5.91
N ALA A 58 -12.30 -9.06 5.33
CA ALA A 58 -13.32 -10.04 5.66
C ALA A 58 -12.90 -11.47 5.30
N SER A 59 -12.24 -11.66 4.14
CA SER A 59 -11.81 -12.98 3.67
C SER A 59 -10.78 -13.64 4.59
N ILE A 60 -9.95 -12.85 5.25
CA ILE A 60 -8.91 -13.32 6.18
C ILE A 60 -9.34 -13.19 7.65
N GLN A 61 -10.54 -12.68 7.91
CA GLN A 61 -11.03 -12.41 9.27
C GLN A 61 -10.07 -11.53 10.08
N LEU A 62 -9.63 -10.42 9.47
CA LEU A 62 -8.69 -9.47 10.05
C LEU A 62 -9.14 -9.02 11.45
N LYS A 63 -8.23 -9.10 12.43
CA LYS A 63 -8.50 -8.79 13.84
C LYS A 63 -7.72 -7.56 14.29
N GLN A 64 -8.28 -6.81 15.21
CA GLN A 64 -7.63 -5.66 15.85
C GLN A 64 -6.26 -6.00 16.47
N SER A 65 -6.11 -7.24 16.99
CA SER A 65 -4.89 -7.72 17.63
C SER A 65 -3.79 -8.14 16.66
N ASP A 66 -4.10 -8.28 15.37
CA ASP A 66 -3.13 -8.77 14.39
C ASP A 66 -2.01 -7.73 14.17
N HIS A 67 -0.79 -8.22 14.07
CA HIS A 67 0.32 -7.43 13.59
C HIS A 67 0.34 -7.47 12.05
N VAL A 68 -0.02 -6.34 11.44
CA VAL A 68 -0.28 -6.24 10.00
C VAL A 68 0.88 -5.59 9.25
N LEU A 69 1.24 -6.17 8.12
CA LEU A 69 2.15 -5.59 7.14
C LEU A 69 1.38 -5.30 5.83
N ASP A 70 1.29 -4.03 5.42
CA ASP A 70 0.67 -3.61 4.16
C ASP A 70 1.76 -3.31 3.11
N LEU A 71 1.80 -4.13 2.05
CA LEU A 71 2.82 -4.10 1.00
C LEU A 71 2.33 -3.30 -0.22
N GLY A 72 3.07 -2.25 -0.57
CA GLY A 72 2.69 -1.36 -1.66
C GLY A 72 1.48 -0.50 -1.29
N CYS A 73 1.48 0.08 -0.10
CA CYS A 73 0.36 0.85 0.46
C CYS A 73 0.04 2.16 -0.31
N GLY A 74 0.84 2.50 -1.32
CA GLY A 74 0.63 3.66 -2.18
C GLY A 74 0.57 4.97 -1.40
N GLN A 75 -0.51 5.74 -1.59
CA GLN A 75 -0.67 7.05 -0.96
C GLN A 75 -1.14 6.98 0.50
N GLY A 76 -1.48 5.78 1.03
CA GLY A 76 -1.69 5.52 2.44
C GLY A 76 -3.15 5.51 2.92
N ALA A 77 -4.15 5.56 2.03
CA ALA A 77 -5.55 5.47 2.44
C ALA A 77 -5.89 4.14 3.12
N SER A 78 -5.33 3.01 2.64
CA SER A 78 -5.49 1.70 3.26
C SER A 78 -5.01 1.72 4.72
N LEU A 79 -3.85 2.32 4.99
CA LEU A 79 -3.31 2.42 6.35
C LEU A 79 -4.23 3.19 7.28
N LEU A 80 -4.79 4.31 6.80
CA LEU A 80 -5.77 5.09 7.55
C LEU A 80 -7.03 4.29 7.82
N HIS A 81 -7.46 3.48 6.85
CA HIS A 81 -8.62 2.59 6.95
C HIS A 81 -8.40 1.49 8.00
N TRP A 82 -7.25 0.80 7.97
CA TRP A 82 -6.88 -0.21 8.98
C TRP A 82 -6.87 0.37 10.39
N LEU A 83 -6.31 1.56 10.57
CA LEU A 83 -6.27 2.23 11.87
C LEU A 83 -7.66 2.64 12.39
N ARG A 84 -8.52 3.20 11.53
CA ARG A 84 -9.79 3.79 11.95
C ARG A 84 -10.93 2.81 12.05
N TYR A 85 -11.08 1.93 11.05
CA TYR A 85 -12.23 1.02 10.97
C TYR A 85 -11.94 -0.33 11.60
N TYR A 86 -10.74 -0.87 11.37
CA TYR A 86 -10.31 -2.15 11.94
C TYR A 86 -9.58 -2.01 13.27
N GLN A 87 -9.22 -0.76 13.64
CA GLN A 87 -8.55 -0.44 14.91
C GLN A 87 -7.24 -1.23 15.10
N ILE A 88 -6.55 -1.53 14.01
CA ILE A 88 -5.27 -2.25 14.03
C ILE A 88 -4.26 -1.49 14.89
N GLN A 89 -3.69 -2.15 15.89
CA GLN A 89 -2.78 -1.55 16.86
C GLN A 89 -1.32 -1.62 16.43
N GLN A 90 -0.95 -2.66 15.68
CA GLN A 90 0.40 -2.88 15.20
C GLN A 90 0.37 -2.91 13.68
N LEU A 91 0.74 -1.79 13.06
CA LEU A 91 0.69 -1.60 11.61
C LEU A 91 2.03 -1.16 11.06
N SER A 92 2.57 -1.98 10.18
CA SER A 92 3.75 -1.68 9.37
C SER A 92 3.37 -1.63 7.90
N ALA A 93 4.13 -0.89 7.11
CA ALA A 93 3.89 -0.80 5.68
C ALA A 93 5.18 -0.64 4.89
N VAL A 94 5.14 -1.06 3.62
CA VAL A 94 6.23 -0.89 2.66
C VAL A 94 5.71 -0.11 1.46
N GLU A 95 6.42 0.95 1.08
CA GLU A 95 6.11 1.75 -0.10
C GLU A 95 7.38 2.08 -0.88
N LEU A 96 7.33 1.87 -2.20
CA LEU A 96 8.48 2.07 -3.08
C LEU A 96 8.79 3.55 -3.30
N GLN A 97 7.75 4.39 -3.38
CA GLN A 97 7.87 5.81 -3.67
C GLN A 97 8.18 6.61 -2.41
N SER A 98 9.40 7.16 -2.34
CA SER A 98 9.88 7.87 -1.15
C SER A 98 9.03 9.08 -0.76
N GLU A 99 8.35 9.73 -1.73
CA GLU A 99 7.47 10.86 -1.46
C GLU A 99 6.21 10.42 -0.71
N TYR A 100 5.63 9.26 -1.07
CA TYR A 100 4.48 8.69 -0.37
C TYR A 100 4.88 8.22 1.03
N ALA A 101 6.00 7.48 1.14
CA ALA A 101 6.50 7.02 2.42
C ALA A 101 6.74 8.19 3.41
N LYS A 102 7.37 9.29 2.96
CA LYS A 102 7.57 10.50 3.77
C LYS A 102 6.26 11.17 4.18
N ARG A 103 5.28 11.22 3.28
CA ARG A 103 3.95 11.78 3.57
C ARG A 103 3.24 10.95 4.64
N ILE A 104 3.23 9.62 4.47
CA ILE A 104 2.64 8.68 5.43
C ILE A 104 3.30 8.83 6.80
N GLN A 105 4.63 8.83 6.86
CA GLN A 105 5.38 9.00 8.10
C GLN A 105 4.98 10.29 8.85
N LYS A 106 4.73 11.37 8.11
CA LYS A 106 4.31 12.67 8.70
C LYS A 106 2.86 12.63 9.20
N GLN A 107 1.96 11.92 8.50
CA GLN A 107 0.53 11.93 8.80
C GLN A 107 0.09 10.83 9.77
N LEU A 108 0.78 9.70 9.76
CA LEU A 108 0.45 8.51 10.53
C LEU A 108 1.67 8.07 11.36
N ALA A 109 1.99 8.85 12.40
CA ALA A 109 3.19 8.62 13.23
C ALA A 109 3.20 7.24 13.94
N GLN A 110 2.03 6.61 14.11
CA GLN A 110 1.87 5.27 14.68
C GLN A 110 2.13 4.13 13.70
N VAL A 111 2.27 4.42 12.39
CA VAL A 111 2.59 3.41 11.38
C VAL A 111 4.11 3.32 11.20
N GLN A 112 4.64 2.10 11.20
CA GLN A 112 6.03 1.84 10.85
C GLN A 112 6.16 1.73 9.33
N ILE A 113 6.44 2.84 8.65
CA ILE A 113 6.60 2.87 7.19
C ILE A 113 8.05 2.66 6.77
N HIS A 114 8.27 1.72 5.85
CA HIS A 114 9.55 1.40 5.25
C HIS A 114 9.56 1.79 3.78
N CYS A 115 10.52 2.61 3.38
CA CYS A 115 10.69 2.99 1.97
C CYS A 115 11.56 1.95 1.25
N GLY A 116 10.98 1.19 0.34
CA GLY A 116 11.69 0.15 -0.40
C GLY A 116 10.77 -0.77 -1.19
N SER A 117 11.38 -1.79 -1.79
CA SER A 117 10.65 -2.79 -2.57
C SER A 117 10.16 -3.93 -1.69
N PHE A 118 8.91 -4.30 -1.80
CA PHE A 118 8.36 -5.50 -1.16
C PHE A 118 8.93 -6.81 -1.75
N LEU A 119 9.67 -6.75 -2.86
CA LEU A 119 10.42 -7.89 -3.38
C LEU A 119 11.74 -8.13 -2.63
N ASN A 120 12.08 -7.30 -1.66
CA ASN A 120 13.30 -7.40 -0.88
C ASN A 120 13.08 -7.08 0.60
N LEU A 121 12.10 -7.75 1.24
CA LEU A 121 11.75 -7.54 2.64
C LEU A 121 12.89 -7.88 3.59
N ASN A 122 13.75 -8.82 3.22
CA ASN A 122 14.95 -9.16 3.97
C ASN A 122 15.88 -7.95 4.16
N ALA A 123 16.09 -7.17 3.11
CA ALA A 123 16.91 -5.94 3.19
C ALA A 123 16.27 -4.86 4.09
N LEU A 124 14.95 -4.91 4.28
CA LEU A 124 14.22 -4.03 5.19
C LEU A 124 14.17 -4.56 6.62
N GLN A 125 14.78 -5.72 6.87
CA GLN A 125 14.83 -6.41 8.18
C GLN A 125 13.42 -6.73 8.74
N LEU A 126 12.45 -6.96 7.87
CA LEU A 126 11.07 -7.32 8.18
C LEU A 126 10.90 -8.84 8.08
N LEU A 127 11.43 -9.58 9.06
CA LEU A 127 11.42 -11.04 9.06
C LEU A 127 10.63 -11.60 10.25
N ASN A 128 9.71 -12.51 9.98
CA ASN A 128 8.96 -13.28 10.99
C ASN A 128 8.27 -12.42 12.07
N LEU A 129 7.71 -11.29 11.69
CA LEU A 129 7.17 -10.30 12.62
C LEU A 129 5.66 -10.07 12.51
N PHE A 130 4.98 -10.69 11.53
CA PHE A 130 3.60 -10.33 11.18
C PHE A 130 2.65 -11.52 11.24
N ASP A 131 1.44 -11.27 11.73
CA ASP A 131 0.33 -12.24 11.69
C ASP A 131 -0.37 -12.22 10.33
N VAL A 132 -0.39 -11.05 9.68
CA VAL A 132 -1.07 -10.80 8.41
C VAL A 132 -0.21 -9.95 7.49
N VAL A 133 -0.06 -10.40 6.25
CA VAL A 133 0.56 -9.64 5.16
C VAL A 133 -0.53 -9.32 4.12
N LEU A 134 -0.74 -8.03 3.88
CA LEU A 134 -1.68 -7.53 2.89
C LEU A 134 -0.94 -6.97 1.68
N CYS A 135 -1.49 -7.16 0.48
CA CYS A 135 -1.00 -6.53 -0.73
C CYS A 135 -2.19 -6.25 -1.65
N ILE A 136 -2.68 -5.00 -1.63
CA ILE A 136 -3.86 -4.61 -2.40
C ILE A 136 -3.43 -3.99 -3.73
N ASP A 137 -3.77 -4.66 -4.83
CA ASP A 137 -3.49 -4.19 -6.20
C ASP A 137 -2.03 -3.79 -6.48
N ALA A 138 -1.05 -4.47 -5.86
CA ALA A 138 0.36 -4.18 -6.09
C ALA A 138 1.17 -5.41 -6.54
N ALA A 139 0.85 -6.61 -6.10
CA ALA A 139 1.64 -7.82 -6.37
C ALA A 139 1.76 -8.15 -7.87
N TYR A 140 0.73 -7.90 -8.67
CA TYR A 140 0.71 -8.21 -10.11
C TYR A 140 1.66 -7.34 -10.95
N HIS A 141 2.24 -6.30 -10.37
CA HIS A 141 3.30 -5.51 -11.01
C HIS A 141 4.67 -6.20 -10.98
N SER A 142 4.77 -7.35 -10.34
CA SER A 142 5.99 -8.10 -10.13
C SER A 142 5.84 -9.55 -10.61
N ASP A 143 6.98 -10.25 -10.73
CA ASP A 143 6.96 -11.70 -10.89
C ASP A 143 6.41 -12.37 -9.64
N LEU A 144 5.42 -13.25 -9.81
CA LEU A 144 4.71 -13.90 -8.71
C LEU A 144 5.66 -14.72 -7.81
N ASN A 145 6.61 -15.45 -8.41
CA ASN A 145 7.55 -16.26 -7.64
C ASN A 145 8.46 -15.39 -6.76
N SER A 146 8.94 -14.28 -7.33
CA SER A 146 9.75 -13.31 -6.58
C SER A 146 8.96 -12.68 -5.43
N PHE A 147 7.68 -12.35 -5.65
CA PHE A 147 6.80 -11.84 -4.61
C PHE A 147 6.57 -12.88 -3.50
N LEU A 148 6.18 -14.11 -3.85
CA LEU A 148 5.94 -15.18 -2.88
C LEU A 148 7.21 -15.53 -2.09
N ASN A 149 8.36 -15.59 -2.73
CA ASN A 149 9.64 -15.84 -2.06
C ASN A 149 9.98 -14.73 -1.05
N SER A 150 9.73 -13.47 -1.38
CA SER A 150 9.96 -12.36 -0.45
C SER A 150 9.00 -12.41 0.74
N THR A 151 7.70 -12.64 0.50
CA THR A 151 6.67 -12.64 1.54
C THR A 151 6.70 -13.87 2.43
N SER A 152 7.28 -15.00 1.99
CA SER A 152 7.45 -16.19 2.81
C SER A 152 8.43 -16.03 3.99
N LEU A 153 9.13 -14.90 4.05
CA LEU A 153 10.13 -14.61 5.09
C LEU A 153 9.55 -13.77 6.25
N VAL A 154 8.32 -13.29 6.15
CA VAL A 154 7.69 -12.38 7.12
C VAL A 154 6.45 -12.94 7.79
#